data_fcac3fefdacd77790bf6059401c644c0
#
_entry.id   fcac3fefdacd77790bf6059401c644c0
#
_cell.length_a   1.000
_cell.length_b   1.000
_cell.length_c   1.000
_cell.angle_alpha   90.00
_cell.angle_beta   90.00
_cell.angle_gamma   90.00
#
_symmetry.space_group_name_H-M   'P 1'
#
loop_
_entity.id
_entity.type
_entity.pdbx_description
1 polymer ?
#
loop_
_entity_poly.entity_id
_entity_poly.type
_entity_poly.pdbx_seq_one_letter_code
_entity_poly.pdbx_strand_id
1 'polypeptide(L)'
;MALIKCPECGKEISDTVKNCPNCGYRKKTKINNKIFIIGGAIVALVLIIGIIFMFIKREQPLTKLEQQAVDCVIDYKKMLKNPESLQVHDIRWVENELVENMIFIYIDVSGQNGFGGNTRDIIRYGVEEDDITFQGSSDDDDNSWEELVAKSIKEGWNKLSKDDNSIIDVERVMSKVNGE
;
A
#
# COMPACT_ATOMS: atom_id res chain seq x y z
N MET A 1 56.16 1.25 -32.94
CA MET A 1 56.21 0.12 -32.01
C MET A 1 57.36 0.39 -31.06
N ALA A 2 57.13 0.38 -29.77
CA ALA A 2 58.18 0.60 -28.79
C ALA A 2 58.89 -0.70 -28.45
N LEU A 3 60.22 -0.67 -28.32
CA LEU A 3 61.01 -1.80 -27.85
C LEU A 3 61.20 -1.68 -26.35
N ILE A 4 60.97 -2.77 -25.63
CA ILE A 4 61.17 -2.88 -24.18
C ILE A 4 62.20 -3.98 -23.88
N LYS A 5 62.96 -3.85 -22.80
CA LYS A 5 63.86 -4.93 -22.36
C LYS A 5 63.07 -5.99 -21.60
N CYS A 6 63.28 -7.26 -21.98
CA CYS A 6 62.72 -8.39 -21.24
C CYS A 6 63.29 -8.42 -19.81
N PRO A 7 62.45 -8.49 -18.76
CA PRO A 7 62.96 -8.48 -17.38
C PRO A 7 63.74 -9.73 -16.98
N GLU A 8 63.57 -10.86 -17.72
CA GLU A 8 64.23 -12.10 -17.43
C GLU A 8 65.58 -12.26 -18.19
N CYS A 9 65.58 -12.01 -19.51
CA CYS A 9 66.77 -12.24 -20.34
C CYS A 9 67.46 -10.97 -20.86
N GLY A 10 66.93 -9.78 -20.56
CA GLY A 10 67.50 -8.48 -20.93
C GLY A 10 67.42 -8.11 -22.42
N LYS A 11 67.00 -9.01 -23.31
CA LYS A 11 66.91 -8.73 -24.75
C LYS A 11 65.76 -7.83 -25.08
N GLU A 12 65.91 -7.03 -26.12
CA GLU A 12 64.86 -6.14 -26.61
C GLU A 12 63.75 -6.92 -27.30
N ILE A 13 62.51 -6.67 -26.91
CA ILE A 13 61.29 -7.28 -27.44
C ILE A 13 60.26 -6.18 -27.69
N SER A 14 59.35 -6.40 -28.62
CA SER A 14 58.23 -5.48 -28.86
C SER A 14 57.33 -5.43 -27.62
N ASP A 15 56.79 -4.25 -27.31
CA ASP A 15 55.84 -4.03 -26.25
C ASP A 15 54.52 -4.74 -26.45
N THR A 16 54.20 -5.15 -27.69
CA THR A 16 52.95 -5.87 -28.09
C THR A 16 53.01 -7.36 -27.88
N VAL A 17 54.21 -7.97 -27.72
CA VAL A 17 54.32 -9.44 -27.57
C VAL A 17 53.92 -9.89 -26.18
N LYS A 18 53.07 -10.96 -26.13
CA LYS A 18 52.60 -11.56 -24.88
C LYS A 18 53.67 -12.42 -24.20
N ASN A 19 54.51 -13.07 -24.99
CA ASN A 19 55.61 -13.94 -24.50
C ASN A 19 56.91 -13.52 -25.15
N CYS A 20 58.01 -13.55 -24.38
CA CYS A 20 59.36 -13.27 -24.90
C CYS A 20 59.77 -14.37 -25.87
N PRO A 21 60.11 -14.09 -27.13
CA PRO A 21 60.50 -15.10 -28.10
C PRO A 21 61.86 -15.76 -27.74
N ASN A 22 62.69 -15.14 -26.87
CA ASN A 22 64.01 -15.64 -26.50
C ASN A 22 64.00 -16.55 -25.26
N CYS A 23 63.20 -16.23 -24.24
CA CYS A 23 63.23 -16.99 -22.98
C CYS A 23 61.82 -17.50 -22.51
N GLY A 24 60.80 -17.25 -23.32
CA GLY A 24 59.45 -17.70 -22.97
C GLY A 24 58.75 -16.93 -21.85
N TYR A 25 59.36 -15.89 -21.27
CA TYR A 25 58.79 -15.09 -20.20
C TYR A 25 57.41 -14.54 -20.60
N ARG A 26 56.40 -14.82 -19.80
CA ARG A 26 55.00 -14.35 -19.99
C ARG A 26 54.76 -13.04 -19.27
N LYS A 27 54.51 -11.98 -20.01
CA LYS A 27 54.19 -10.67 -19.45
C LYS A 27 52.85 -10.78 -18.65
N LYS A 28 52.90 -10.55 -17.36
CA LYS A 28 51.70 -10.50 -16.53
C LYS A 28 50.91 -9.24 -16.88
N THR A 29 49.73 -9.39 -17.47
CA THR A 29 48.80 -8.29 -17.66
C THR A 29 48.29 -7.86 -16.30
N LYS A 30 48.48 -6.60 -15.89
CA LYS A 30 47.85 -6.02 -14.73
C LYS A 30 46.36 -5.97 -15.00
N ILE A 31 45.59 -6.86 -14.34
CA ILE A 31 44.12 -6.74 -14.31
C ILE A 31 43.79 -5.48 -13.57
N ASN A 32 43.09 -4.54 -14.22
CA ASN A 32 42.66 -3.30 -13.59
C ASN A 32 41.63 -3.59 -12.50
N ASN A 33 42.09 -3.63 -11.25
CA ASN A 33 41.21 -3.83 -10.08
C ASN A 33 40.03 -2.81 -10.01
N LYS A 34 40.18 -1.68 -10.72
CA LYS A 34 39.10 -0.68 -10.82
C LYS A 34 37.81 -1.24 -11.44
N ILE A 35 37.91 -2.16 -12.41
CA ILE A 35 36.73 -2.79 -13.04
C ILE A 35 36.02 -3.73 -12.06
N PHE A 36 36.77 -4.44 -11.22
CA PHE A 36 36.21 -5.30 -10.16
C PHE A 36 35.51 -4.49 -9.06
N ILE A 37 36.08 -3.34 -8.68
CA ILE A 37 35.49 -2.45 -7.65
C ILE A 37 34.19 -1.84 -8.18
N ILE A 38 34.15 -1.36 -9.42
CA ILE A 38 32.96 -0.78 -10.04
C ILE A 38 31.87 -1.85 -10.21
N GLY A 39 32.23 -3.07 -10.68
CA GLY A 39 31.28 -4.18 -10.81
C GLY A 39 30.69 -4.60 -9.45
N GLY A 40 31.51 -4.68 -8.41
CA GLY A 40 31.05 -4.99 -7.05
C GLY A 40 30.12 -3.91 -6.47
N ALA A 41 30.41 -2.62 -6.71
CA ALA A 41 29.56 -1.52 -6.26
C ALA A 41 28.18 -1.53 -6.95
N ILE A 42 28.10 -1.84 -8.24
CA ILE A 42 26.84 -1.95 -8.98
C ILE A 42 25.98 -3.12 -8.43
N VAL A 43 26.58 -4.29 -8.19
CA VAL A 43 25.88 -5.44 -7.62
C VAL A 43 25.36 -5.11 -6.22
N ALA A 44 26.16 -4.47 -5.38
CA ALA A 44 25.73 -4.04 -4.04
C ALA A 44 24.57 -3.04 -4.10
N LEU A 45 24.61 -2.08 -5.03
CA LEU A 45 23.53 -1.11 -5.22
C LEU A 45 22.21 -1.79 -5.65
N VAL A 46 22.27 -2.75 -6.58
CA VAL A 46 21.10 -3.51 -7.04
C VAL A 46 20.50 -4.34 -5.91
N LEU A 47 21.34 -4.95 -5.07
CA LEU A 47 20.87 -5.70 -3.89
C LEU A 47 20.21 -4.78 -2.87
N ILE A 48 20.77 -3.60 -2.60
CA ILE A 48 20.18 -2.61 -1.68
C ILE A 48 18.83 -2.14 -2.20
N ILE A 49 18.72 -1.82 -3.49
CA ILE A 49 17.45 -1.42 -4.13
C ILE A 49 16.42 -2.55 -4.04
N GLY A 50 16.83 -3.81 -4.28
CA GLY A 50 15.96 -4.98 -4.14
C GLY A 50 15.45 -5.17 -2.71
N ILE A 51 16.30 -4.99 -1.71
CA ILE A 51 15.92 -5.04 -0.29
C ILE A 51 14.95 -3.90 0.06
N ILE A 52 15.24 -2.66 -0.35
CA ILE A 52 14.37 -1.51 -0.15
C ILE A 52 13.00 -1.77 -0.80
N PHE A 53 12.96 -2.32 -2.02
CA PHE A 53 11.72 -2.66 -2.70
C PHE A 53 10.91 -3.77 -2.01
N MET A 54 11.59 -4.76 -1.40
CA MET A 54 10.95 -5.77 -0.54
C MET A 54 10.35 -5.15 0.74
N PHE A 55 11.01 -4.16 1.34
CA PHE A 55 10.49 -3.48 2.52
C PHE A 55 9.33 -2.53 2.20
N ILE A 56 9.35 -1.86 1.04
CA ILE A 56 8.26 -0.96 0.59
C ILE A 56 6.98 -1.76 0.27
N LYS A 57 7.11 -2.99 -0.24
CA LYS A 57 5.96 -3.89 -0.50
C LYS A 57 5.42 -4.62 0.74
N ARG A 58 6.03 -4.47 1.92
CA ARG A 58 5.39 -4.96 3.15
C ARG A 58 4.16 -4.09 3.39
N GLU A 59 2.99 -4.70 3.23
CA GLU A 59 1.73 -4.11 3.65
C GLU A 59 1.87 -3.63 5.09
N GLN A 60 1.73 -2.34 5.29
CA GLN A 60 1.73 -1.78 6.64
C GLN A 60 0.52 -2.37 7.38
N PRO A 61 0.68 -2.79 8.64
CA PRO A 61 -0.47 -3.25 9.41
C PRO A 61 -1.54 -2.16 9.44
N LEU A 62 -2.81 -2.56 9.44
CA LEU A 62 -3.92 -1.64 9.57
C LEU A 62 -3.79 -0.88 10.89
N THR A 63 -4.13 0.40 10.86
CA THR A 63 -4.35 1.17 12.08
C THR A 63 -5.58 0.66 12.81
N LYS A 64 -5.75 0.99 14.10
CA LYS A 64 -6.95 0.62 14.86
C LYS A 64 -8.21 1.11 14.17
N LEU A 65 -8.20 2.33 13.66
CA LEU A 65 -9.32 2.95 12.95
C LEU A 65 -9.67 2.22 11.65
N GLU A 66 -8.67 1.85 10.87
CA GLU A 66 -8.89 1.05 9.64
C GLU A 66 -9.44 -0.35 9.97
N GLN A 67 -8.98 -0.98 11.06
CA GLN A 67 -9.51 -2.26 11.51
C GLN A 67 -10.99 -2.13 11.91
N GLN A 68 -11.35 -1.10 12.65
CA GLN A 68 -12.73 -0.81 13.03
C GLN A 68 -13.61 -0.57 11.78
N ALA A 69 -13.09 0.12 10.77
CA ALA A 69 -13.79 0.29 9.50
C ALA A 69 -13.98 -1.05 8.76
N VAL A 70 -12.98 -1.94 8.77
CA VAL A 70 -13.11 -3.32 8.23
C VAL A 70 -14.25 -4.05 8.92
N ASP A 71 -14.29 -4.00 10.25
CA ASP A 71 -15.31 -4.69 11.05
C ASP A 71 -16.72 -4.15 10.74
N CYS A 72 -16.88 -2.83 10.59
CA CYS A 72 -18.14 -2.20 10.16
C CYS A 72 -18.58 -2.68 8.77
N VAL A 73 -17.67 -2.71 7.80
CA VAL A 73 -17.97 -3.17 6.42
C VAL A 73 -18.36 -4.66 6.41
N ILE A 74 -17.65 -5.50 7.17
CA ILE A 74 -17.95 -6.93 7.29
C ILE A 74 -19.34 -7.13 7.92
N ASP A 75 -19.67 -6.37 8.96
CA ASP A 75 -20.97 -6.44 9.60
C ASP A 75 -22.09 -6.02 8.65
N TYR A 76 -21.93 -4.91 7.95
CA TYR A 76 -22.90 -4.47 6.94
C TYR A 76 -23.05 -5.48 5.79
N LYS A 77 -21.93 -6.05 5.31
CA LYS A 77 -21.94 -7.09 4.26
C LYS A 77 -22.82 -8.30 4.64
N LYS A 78 -22.85 -8.68 5.93
CA LYS A 78 -23.71 -9.79 6.43
C LYS A 78 -25.21 -9.47 6.37
N MET A 79 -25.59 -8.18 6.45
CA MET A 79 -26.98 -7.74 6.40
C MET A 79 -27.56 -7.70 4.98
N LEU A 80 -26.70 -7.68 3.96
CA LEU A 80 -27.10 -7.57 2.58
C LEU A 80 -27.62 -8.91 2.03
N LYS A 81 -28.68 -8.86 1.21
CA LYS A 81 -29.18 -10.03 0.46
C LYS A 81 -28.21 -10.52 -0.61
N ASN A 82 -27.44 -9.61 -1.22
CA ASN A 82 -26.41 -9.91 -2.21
C ASN A 82 -25.07 -9.28 -1.76
N PRO A 83 -24.34 -9.91 -0.83
CA PRO A 83 -23.10 -9.37 -0.26
C PRO A 83 -22.01 -9.08 -1.29
N GLU A 84 -21.97 -9.84 -2.39
CA GLU A 84 -20.95 -9.70 -3.44
C GLU A 84 -21.17 -8.46 -4.34
N SER A 85 -22.35 -7.83 -4.27
CA SER A 85 -22.65 -6.59 -4.99
C SER A 85 -22.17 -5.34 -4.25
N LEU A 86 -21.72 -5.48 -3.00
CA LEU A 86 -21.28 -4.34 -2.18
C LEU A 86 -20.07 -3.66 -2.81
N GLN A 87 -20.18 -2.35 -2.99
CA GLN A 87 -19.10 -1.46 -3.37
C GLN A 87 -19.00 -0.36 -2.31
N VAL A 88 -17.81 -0.12 -1.80
CA VAL A 88 -17.50 0.97 -0.88
C VAL A 88 -16.81 2.06 -1.66
N HIS A 89 -17.33 3.29 -1.60
CA HIS A 89 -16.84 4.45 -2.36
C HIS A 89 -15.98 5.38 -1.52
N ASP A 90 -16.38 5.62 -0.27
CA ASP A 90 -15.65 6.48 0.65
C ASP A 90 -15.94 6.06 2.10
N ILE A 91 -14.98 6.26 2.99
CA ILE A 91 -15.12 5.99 4.42
C ILE A 91 -14.59 7.21 5.17
N ARG A 92 -15.43 7.73 6.09
CA ARG A 92 -15.10 8.90 6.91
C ARG A 92 -15.35 8.62 8.38
N TRP A 93 -14.62 9.31 9.22
CA TRP A 93 -14.78 9.19 10.66
C TRP A 93 -14.81 10.55 11.36
N VAL A 94 -15.40 10.59 12.53
CA VAL A 94 -15.42 11.76 13.41
C VAL A 94 -15.56 11.30 14.87
N GLU A 95 -14.90 12.01 15.77
CA GLU A 95 -15.12 11.83 17.21
C GLU A 95 -16.52 12.33 17.62
N ASN A 96 -17.16 11.59 18.52
CA ASN A 96 -18.43 12.03 19.10
C ASN A 96 -18.14 13.10 20.18
N GLU A 97 -18.69 14.30 19.99
CA GLU A 97 -18.51 15.41 20.94
C GLU A 97 -19.23 15.19 22.28
N LEU A 98 -20.19 14.27 22.35
CA LEU A 98 -21.06 14.07 23.53
C LEU A 98 -20.66 12.83 24.35
N VAL A 99 -20.02 11.86 23.74
CA VAL A 99 -19.63 10.59 24.37
C VAL A 99 -18.12 10.41 24.21
N GLU A 100 -17.43 10.37 25.34
CA GLU A 100 -15.97 10.16 25.38
C GLU A 100 -15.62 8.78 24.84
N ASN A 101 -14.52 8.71 24.07
CA ASN A 101 -14.01 7.48 23.43
C ASN A 101 -14.95 6.82 22.39
N MET A 102 -15.98 7.52 21.94
CA MET A 102 -16.85 7.06 20.87
C MET A 102 -16.54 7.80 19.58
N ILE A 103 -16.46 7.07 18.48
CA ILE A 103 -16.35 7.63 17.13
C ILE A 103 -17.54 7.21 16.27
N PHE A 104 -17.84 8.03 15.27
CA PHE A 104 -18.76 7.65 14.19
C PHE A 104 -17.96 7.34 12.93
N ILE A 105 -18.24 6.20 12.32
CA ILE A 105 -17.74 5.83 11.00
C ILE A 105 -18.89 5.90 10.02
N TYR A 106 -18.72 6.71 8.99
CA TYR A 106 -19.65 6.87 7.87
C TYR A 106 -19.08 6.17 6.66
N ILE A 107 -19.90 5.39 5.98
CA ILE A 107 -19.49 4.60 4.83
C ILE A 107 -20.46 4.87 3.68
N ASP A 108 -19.92 5.39 2.56
CA ASP A 108 -20.65 5.56 1.32
C ASP A 108 -20.58 4.24 0.53
N VAL A 109 -21.73 3.61 0.38
CA VAL A 109 -21.85 2.27 -0.19
C VAL A 109 -22.81 2.25 -1.37
N SER A 110 -22.61 1.32 -2.29
CA SER A 110 -23.61 0.94 -3.25
C SER A 110 -23.71 -0.57 -3.38
N GLY A 111 -24.86 -1.06 -3.77
CA GLY A 111 -25.09 -2.48 -3.96
C GLY A 111 -26.44 -2.77 -4.59
N GLN A 112 -26.71 -4.04 -4.89
CA GLN A 112 -28.00 -4.46 -5.42
C GLN A 112 -28.98 -4.64 -4.27
N ASN A 113 -30.16 -3.98 -4.40
CA ASN A 113 -31.29 -4.23 -3.51
C ASN A 113 -31.93 -5.60 -3.81
N GLY A 114 -32.92 -6.00 -3.00
CA GLY A 114 -33.60 -7.27 -3.15
C GLY A 114 -34.37 -7.48 -4.47
N PHE A 115 -34.51 -6.43 -5.28
CA PHE A 115 -35.18 -6.46 -6.59
C PHE A 115 -34.17 -6.35 -7.77
N GLY A 116 -32.85 -6.36 -7.47
CA GLY A 116 -31.79 -6.29 -8.47
C GLY A 116 -31.45 -4.87 -8.95
N GLY A 117 -32.08 -3.84 -8.40
CA GLY A 117 -31.74 -2.44 -8.67
C GLY A 117 -30.49 -2.03 -7.87
N ASN A 118 -29.62 -1.21 -8.47
CA ASN A 118 -28.51 -0.62 -7.76
C ASN A 118 -28.98 0.58 -6.93
N THR A 119 -28.63 0.58 -5.64
CA THR A 119 -28.86 1.70 -4.75
C THR A 119 -27.52 2.20 -4.20
N ARG A 120 -27.45 3.50 -3.87
CA ARG A 120 -26.30 4.10 -3.20
C ARG A 120 -26.79 4.78 -1.93
N ASP A 121 -26.08 4.54 -0.84
CA ASP A 121 -26.50 4.97 0.46
C ASP A 121 -25.30 5.31 1.36
N ILE A 122 -25.53 6.10 2.39
CA ILE A 122 -24.55 6.41 3.41
C ILE A 122 -25.02 5.77 4.71
N ILE A 123 -24.25 4.83 5.20
CA ILE A 123 -24.48 4.15 6.48
C ILE A 123 -23.58 4.73 7.57
N ARG A 124 -24.03 4.66 8.80
CA ARG A 124 -23.28 5.12 9.98
C ARG A 124 -23.19 4.02 11.03
N TYR A 125 -21.99 3.84 11.53
CA TYR A 125 -21.68 3.04 12.72
C TYR A 125 -21.22 3.93 13.86
N GLY A 126 -21.65 3.62 15.09
CA GLY A 126 -21.02 4.07 16.31
C GLY A 126 -19.99 3.02 16.73
N VAL A 127 -18.81 3.48 17.12
CA VAL A 127 -17.72 2.61 17.58
C VAL A 127 -17.25 3.14 18.93
N GLU A 128 -17.36 2.30 19.95
CA GLU A 128 -16.88 2.57 21.31
C GLU A 128 -15.89 1.47 21.69
N GLU A 129 -14.62 1.83 21.87
CA GLU A 129 -13.51 0.90 22.08
C GLU A 129 -13.38 -0.13 20.94
N ASP A 130 -13.90 -1.35 21.11
CA ASP A 130 -13.90 -2.44 20.13
C ASP A 130 -15.32 -2.89 19.79
N ASP A 131 -16.35 -2.23 20.33
CA ASP A 131 -17.75 -2.51 20.03
C ASP A 131 -18.23 -1.65 18.87
N ILE A 132 -18.88 -2.29 17.88
CA ILE A 132 -19.44 -1.62 16.71
C ILE A 132 -20.96 -1.74 16.73
N THR A 133 -21.67 -0.64 16.52
CA THR A 133 -23.12 -0.60 16.50
C THR A 133 -23.62 0.09 15.23
N PHE A 134 -24.37 -0.63 14.41
CA PHE A 134 -25.07 -0.03 13.26
C PHE A 134 -26.12 0.96 13.76
N GLN A 135 -26.08 2.18 13.23
CA GLN A 135 -26.97 3.27 13.68
C GLN A 135 -28.05 3.65 12.66
N GLY A 136 -27.91 3.20 11.42
CA GLY A 136 -28.87 3.47 10.36
C GLY A 136 -28.27 3.87 9.04
N SER A 137 -29.13 4.19 8.11
CA SER A 137 -28.86 4.53 6.73
C SER A 137 -29.45 5.90 6.37
N SER A 138 -28.90 6.55 5.35
CA SER A 138 -29.41 7.83 4.86
C SER A 138 -30.75 7.70 4.10
N ASP A 139 -31.12 6.49 3.70
CA ASP A 139 -32.34 6.21 2.92
C ASP A 139 -33.49 5.62 3.75
N ASP A 140 -33.35 5.56 5.09
CA ASP A 140 -34.38 5.09 5.99
C ASP A 140 -35.53 6.12 6.08
N ASP A 141 -36.69 5.83 5.48
CA ASP A 141 -37.83 6.74 5.38
C ASP A 141 -39.09 6.27 6.14
N ASP A 142 -39.05 5.11 6.84
CA ASP A 142 -40.27 4.39 7.25
C ASP A 142 -40.92 4.90 8.56
N ASN A 143 -40.22 5.65 9.43
CA ASN A 143 -40.79 6.16 10.68
C ASN A 143 -40.17 7.51 11.08
N SER A 144 -40.87 8.29 11.91
CA SER A 144 -40.41 9.62 12.34
C SER A 144 -39.03 9.63 13.04
N TRP A 145 -38.66 8.52 13.67
CA TRP A 145 -37.34 8.35 14.30
C TRP A 145 -36.27 8.04 13.25
N GLU A 146 -36.55 7.13 12.34
CA GLU A 146 -35.63 6.73 11.24
C GLU A 146 -35.36 7.89 10.31
N GLU A 147 -36.37 8.71 10.00
CA GLU A 147 -36.19 9.97 9.26
C GLU A 147 -35.22 10.94 9.95
N LEU A 148 -35.31 11.07 11.27
CA LEU A 148 -34.39 11.92 12.04
C LEU A 148 -32.96 11.39 12.00
N VAL A 149 -32.79 10.07 12.10
CA VAL A 149 -31.49 9.42 11.99
C VAL A 149 -30.93 9.61 10.58
N ALA A 150 -31.71 9.34 9.53
CA ALA A 150 -31.32 9.52 8.15
C ALA A 150 -30.88 10.95 7.86
N LYS A 151 -31.63 11.94 8.34
CA LYS A 151 -31.26 13.36 8.23
C LYS A 151 -29.95 13.66 8.94
N SER A 152 -29.75 13.17 10.15
CA SER A 152 -28.51 13.33 10.91
C SER A 152 -27.29 12.71 10.18
N ILE A 153 -27.50 11.56 9.52
CA ILE A 153 -26.45 10.92 8.71
C ILE A 153 -26.11 11.78 7.50
N LYS A 154 -27.10 12.25 6.75
CA LYS A 154 -26.90 13.15 5.59
C LYS A 154 -26.16 14.43 5.97
N GLU A 155 -26.55 15.06 7.07
CA GLU A 155 -25.91 16.29 7.56
C GLU A 155 -24.45 16.04 8.00
N GLY A 156 -24.21 14.96 8.73
CA GLY A 156 -22.86 14.55 9.15
C GLY A 156 -21.95 14.27 7.96
N TRP A 157 -22.44 13.50 7.00
CA TRP A 157 -21.71 13.19 5.76
C TRP A 157 -21.34 14.46 4.97
N ASN A 158 -22.29 15.36 4.77
CA ASN A 158 -22.07 16.62 4.05
C ASN A 158 -21.00 17.51 4.68
N LYS A 159 -20.84 17.43 6.00
CA LYS A 159 -19.78 18.13 6.74
C LYS A 159 -18.44 17.42 6.53
N LEU A 160 -18.39 16.09 6.70
CA LEU A 160 -17.17 15.28 6.65
C LEU A 160 -16.62 15.13 5.25
N SER A 161 -17.46 15.08 4.23
CA SER A 161 -17.02 14.95 2.83
C SER A 161 -16.15 16.11 2.34
N LYS A 162 -16.04 17.17 3.12
CA LYS A 162 -15.20 18.35 2.87
C LYS A 162 -13.94 18.39 3.73
N ASP A 163 -13.77 17.42 4.64
CA ASP A 163 -12.66 17.38 5.60
C ASP A 163 -11.71 16.22 5.23
N ASP A 164 -10.53 16.56 4.72
CA ASP A 164 -9.52 15.58 4.31
C ASP A 164 -8.93 14.81 5.51
N ASN A 165 -9.03 15.31 6.74
CA ASN A 165 -8.51 14.63 7.93
C ASN A 165 -9.43 13.49 8.39
N SER A 166 -10.65 13.42 7.87
CA SER A 166 -11.65 12.39 8.21
C SER A 166 -11.58 11.13 7.34
N ILE A 167 -10.68 11.08 6.35
CA ILE A 167 -10.61 10.01 5.34
C ILE A 167 -9.98 8.74 5.93
N ILE A 168 -10.60 7.60 5.64
CA ILE A 168 -10.04 6.26 5.84
C ILE A 168 -9.77 5.65 4.46
N ASP A 169 -8.61 4.99 4.29
CA ASP A 169 -8.20 4.39 3.02
C ASP A 169 -9.09 3.18 2.66
N VAL A 170 -9.98 3.40 1.70
CA VAL A 170 -10.96 2.39 1.24
C VAL A 170 -10.26 1.18 0.62
N GLU A 171 -9.17 1.35 -0.14
CA GLU A 171 -8.48 0.24 -0.79
C GLU A 171 -7.88 -0.71 0.25
N ARG A 172 -7.27 -0.17 1.31
CA ARG A 172 -6.73 -0.96 2.41
C ARG A 172 -7.81 -1.70 3.20
N VAL A 173 -8.93 -1.04 3.47
CA VAL A 173 -10.08 -1.65 4.15
C VAL A 173 -10.64 -2.79 3.29
N MET A 174 -10.92 -2.53 2.02
CA MET A 174 -11.55 -3.51 1.12
C MET A 174 -10.65 -4.70 0.80
N SER A 175 -9.32 -4.53 0.75
CA SER A 175 -8.40 -5.65 0.60
C SER A 175 -8.56 -6.67 1.73
N LYS A 176 -8.74 -6.20 2.97
CA LYS A 176 -8.96 -7.09 4.13
C LYS A 176 -10.36 -7.68 4.18
N VAL A 177 -11.39 -6.93 3.77
CA VAL A 177 -12.78 -7.43 3.68
C VAL A 177 -12.90 -8.56 2.65
N ASN A 178 -12.16 -8.49 1.55
CA ASN A 178 -12.16 -9.50 0.48
C ASN A 178 -11.16 -10.65 0.73
N GLY A 179 -10.35 -10.59 1.77
CA GLY A 179 -9.41 -11.63 2.15
C GLY A 179 -8.10 -11.62 1.32
N GLU A 180 -7.74 -10.45 0.79
CA GLU A 180 -6.47 -10.21 0.07
C GLU A 180 -5.33 -9.81 1.03
#